data_4bb16f24cc08c61f620cffc9b5804c49
#
_entry.id   4bb16f24cc08c61f620cffc9b5804c49
#
_cell.length_a   1.000
_cell.length_b   1.000
_cell.length_c   1.000
_cell.angle_alpha   90.00
_cell.angle_beta   90.00
_cell.angle_gamma   90.00
#
_symmetry.space_group_name_H-M   'P 1'
#
loop_
_entity.id
_entity.type
_entity.pdbx_description
1 polymer ?
#
loop_
_entity_poly.entity_id
_entity_poly.type
_entity_poly.pdbx_seq_one_letter_code
_entity_poly.pdbx_strand_id
1 'polypeptide(L)'
;MTAIVLGNFDGCHLGHKALFEALKSEAKRNEMPHLAISFEPHTRHVIQEPGHPELLTLDEEKREFMEHCGVPLVLQEFDKDLFAMPFRSFVEEFAVKKYGAKLWVLGLDQRFGRGGKGSAESLKAFFPNLSIYEINPVLFGGEVVSSSRIREALKSGNLDSANAMLGRSYSLCGIVEHGLGQGRQLGFPTANLAFAPYKLLPKNGVYSGTASFEGQKHKAVINIGCRPSLGNRPVGLEAHLLNFDGDLYGKKLCVELITRLRDEIKFESVDALKEQIRRDISKASG
;
A
#
# COMPACT_ATOMS: atom_id res chain seq x y z
N MET A 1 -14.09 -12.13 -24.21
CA MET A 1 -13.37 -10.89 -24.55
C MET A 1 -13.39 -9.99 -23.31
N THR A 2 -12.25 -9.45 -22.87
CA THR A 2 -12.10 -8.77 -21.59
C THR A 2 -11.27 -7.49 -21.77
N ALA A 3 -11.62 -6.41 -21.10
CA ALA A 3 -10.76 -5.26 -20.92
C ALA A 3 -9.83 -5.52 -19.72
N ILE A 4 -8.52 -5.32 -19.90
CA ILE A 4 -7.54 -5.60 -18.85
C ILE A 4 -6.67 -4.40 -18.52
N VAL A 5 -6.17 -4.40 -17.28
CA VAL A 5 -5.05 -3.59 -16.83
C VAL A 5 -4.07 -4.47 -16.06
N LEU A 6 -2.78 -4.27 -16.25
CA LEU A 6 -1.72 -5.03 -15.59
C LEU A 6 -0.89 -4.10 -14.70
N GLY A 7 -0.45 -4.60 -13.56
CA GLY A 7 0.48 -3.87 -12.70
C GLY A 7 0.67 -4.51 -11.33
N ASN A 8 1.71 -4.11 -10.62
CA ASN A 8 1.89 -4.49 -9.22
C ASN A 8 0.87 -3.79 -8.30
N PHE A 9 0.38 -2.64 -8.71
CA PHE A 9 -0.57 -1.79 -7.98
C PHE A 9 -0.17 -1.53 -6.52
N ASP A 10 1.14 -1.53 -6.26
CA ASP A 10 1.64 -1.29 -4.92
C ASP A 10 1.39 0.15 -4.46
N GLY A 11 0.73 0.29 -3.32
CA GLY A 11 0.20 1.55 -2.83
C GLY A 11 -1.19 1.91 -3.35
N CYS A 12 -1.71 1.30 -4.42
CA CYS A 12 -3.02 1.63 -5.01
C CYS A 12 -3.24 3.16 -5.06
N HIS A 13 -2.23 3.89 -5.53
CA HIS A 13 -2.15 5.35 -5.52
C HIS A 13 -3.01 6.01 -6.62
N LEU A 14 -3.06 7.34 -6.66
CA LEU A 14 -3.89 8.10 -7.62
C LEU A 14 -3.64 7.71 -9.07
N GLY A 15 -2.39 7.42 -9.45
CA GLY A 15 -2.08 6.92 -10.81
C GLY A 15 -2.74 5.57 -11.10
N HIS A 16 -2.77 4.65 -10.13
CA HIS A 16 -3.49 3.37 -10.28
C HIS A 16 -5.01 3.58 -10.32
N LYS A 17 -5.55 4.48 -9.48
CA LYS A 17 -6.98 4.84 -9.54
C LYS A 17 -7.39 5.33 -10.93
N ALA A 18 -6.58 6.18 -11.55
CA ALA A 18 -6.84 6.67 -12.91
C ALA A 18 -6.89 5.53 -13.94
N LEU A 19 -5.98 4.54 -13.82
CA LEU A 19 -6.03 3.32 -14.64
C LEU A 19 -7.32 2.53 -14.44
N PHE A 20 -7.78 2.39 -13.19
CA PHE A 20 -9.01 1.64 -12.87
C PHE A 20 -10.26 2.34 -13.39
N GLU A 21 -10.33 3.66 -13.28
CA GLU A 21 -11.45 4.43 -13.84
C GLU A 21 -11.48 4.37 -15.37
N ALA A 22 -10.32 4.49 -16.03
CA ALA A 22 -10.22 4.31 -17.46
C ALA A 22 -10.63 2.90 -17.89
N LEU A 23 -10.19 1.86 -17.15
CA LEU A 23 -10.57 0.48 -17.41
C LEU A 23 -12.08 0.28 -17.36
N LYS A 24 -12.74 0.74 -16.30
CA LYS A 24 -14.20 0.65 -16.15
C LYS A 24 -14.94 1.41 -17.25
N SER A 25 -14.49 2.62 -17.57
CA SER A 25 -15.08 3.45 -18.62
C SER A 25 -14.99 2.80 -19.99
N GLU A 26 -13.79 2.33 -20.37
CA GLU A 26 -13.58 1.71 -21.68
C GLU A 26 -14.26 0.34 -21.79
N ALA A 27 -14.27 -0.45 -20.72
CA ALA A 27 -15.00 -1.71 -20.66
C ALA A 27 -16.51 -1.50 -20.85
N LYS A 28 -17.08 -0.50 -20.17
CA LYS A 28 -18.51 -0.14 -20.34
C LYS A 28 -18.82 0.33 -21.75
N ARG A 29 -17.96 1.18 -22.36
CA ARG A 29 -18.14 1.68 -23.74
C ARG A 29 -18.14 0.55 -24.77
N ASN A 30 -17.36 -0.50 -24.51
CA ASN A 30 -17.21 -1.64 -25.42
C ASN A 30 -18.06 -2.86 -24.99
N GLU A 31 -18.95 -2.71 -24.01
CA GLU A 31 -19.85 -3.74 -23.50
C GLU A 31 -19.14 -5.06 -23.14
N MET A 32 -17.99 -4.95 -22.47
CA MET A 32 -17.18 -6.11 -22.08
C MET A 32 -16.85 -6.12 -20.58
N PRO A 33 -16.63 -7.28 -19.98
CA PRO A 33 -16.11 -7.39 -18.63
C PRO A 33 -14.72 -6.77 -18.53
N HIS A 34 -14.34 -6.35 -17.31
CA HIS A 34 -13.03 -5.80 -17.03
C HIS A 34 -12.33 -6.55 -15.90
N LEU A 35 -10.99 -6.52 -15.91
CA LEU A 35 -10.17 -7.26 -14.98
C LEU A 35 -8.84 -6.54 -14.76
N ALA A 36 -8.48 -6.37 -13.49
CA ALA A 36 -7.11 -6.01 -13.12
C ALA A 36 -6.31 -7.27 -12.81
N ILE A 37 -5.09 -7.35 -13.35
CA ILE A 37 -4.17 -8.46 -13.11
C ILE A 37 -2.96 -7.90 -12.39
N SER A 38 -2.74 -8.36 -11.16
CA SER A 38 -1.56 -8.06 -10.36
C SER A 38 -0.74 -9.33 -10.15
N PHE A 39 0.44 -9.20 -9.61
CA PHE A 39 1.39 -10.28 -9.49
C PHE A 39 1.69 -10.62 -8.02
N GLU A 40 1.79 -11.92 -7.72
CA GLU A 40 2.17 -12.47 -6.43
C GLU A 40 3.24 -13.58 -6.63
N PRO A 41 4.40 -13.50 -5.96
CA PRO A 41 4.87 -12.36 -5.18
C PRO A 41 5.06 -11.11 -6.04
N HIS A 42 5.19 -9.95 -5.40
CA HIS A 42 5.47 -8.69 -6.11
C HIS A 42 6.69 -8.87 -7.04
N THR A 43 6.60 -8.39 -8.28
CA THR A 43 7.60 -8.70 -9.33
C THR A 43 9.05 -8.43 -8.93
N ARG A 44 9.28 -7.42 -8.07
CA ARG A 44 10.63 -7.13 -7.54
C ARG A 44 11.19 -8.22 -6.65
N HIS A 45 10.35 -9.07 -6.01
CA HIS A 45 10.83 -10.20 -5.23
C HIS A 45 11.50 -11.27 -6.09
N VAL A 46 11.01 -11.43 -7.32
CA VAL A 46 11.57 -12.43 -8.26
C VAL A 46 12.78 -11.88 -9.02
N ILE A 47 12.78 -10.56 -9.28
CA ILE A 47 13.77 -9.89 -10.14
C ILE A 47 15.03 -9.48 -9.37
N GLN A 48 14.90 -9.11 -8.10
CA GLN A 48 15.99 -8.58 -7.26
C GLN A 48 16.34 -9.57 -6.15
N GLU A 49 17.53 -10.16 -6.19
CA GLU A 49 18.17 -10.86 -5.06
C GLU A 49 19.03 -9.88 -4.25
N PRO A 50 19.22 -10.13 -2.92
CA PRO A 50 18.32 -10.68 -1.93
C PRO A 50 17.66 -9.58 -1.09
N GLY A 51 16.42 -9.77 -0.74
CA GLY A 51 15.67 -8.92 0.19
C GLY A 51 14.29 -8.59 -0.36
N HIS A 52 13.27 -8.79 0.47
CA HIS A 52 11.91 -8.41 0.09
C HIS A 52 11.82 -6.88 -0.06
N PRO A 53 11.35 -6.32 -1.19
CA PRO A 53 11.08 -4.90 -1.24
C PRO A 53 10.00 -4.56 -0.21
N GLU A 54 10.21 -3.48 0.52
CA GLU A 54 9.17 -2.97 1.42
C GLU A 54 7.95 -2.54 0.60
N LEU A 55 6.80 -3.14 0.89
CA LEU A 55 5.55 -2.93 0.19
C LEU A 55 4.73 -1.82 0.84
N LEU A 56 4.14 -0.97 0.02
CA LEU A 56 3.15 0.02 0.45
C LEU A 56 1.81 -0.64 0.79
N THR A 57 1.49 -1.73 0.08
CA THR A 57 0.19 -2.42 0.18
C THR A 57 0.41 -3.92 0.13
N LEU A 58 -0.08 -4.63 1.14
CA LEU A 58 -0.12 -6.09 1.16
C LEU A 58 -1.23 -6.59 0.22
N ASP A 59 -1.17 -7.86 -0.16
CA ASP A 59 -2.13 -8.43 -1.13
C ASP A 59 -3.57 -8.41 -0.61
N GLU A 60 -3.78 -8.63 0.69
CA GLU A 60 -5.09 -8.51 1.33
C GLU A 60 -5.61 -7.06 1.25
N GLU A 61 -4.79 -6.08 1.61
CA GLU A 61 -5.13 -4.65 1.53
C GLU A 61 -5.42 -4.22 0.07
N LYS A 62 -4.68 -4.80 -0.89
CA LYS A 62 -4.88 -4.57 -2.32
C LYS A 62 -6.23 -5.12 -2.78
N ARG A 63 -6.59 -6.35 -2.36
CA ARG A 63 -7.90 -6.95 -2.66
C ARG A 63 -9.04 -6.09 -2.14
N GLU A 64 -8.99 -5.70 -0.87
CA GLU A 64 -9.98 -4.83 -0.24
C GLU A 64 -10.12 -3.50 -0.98
N PHE A 65 -8.99 -2.88 -1.37
CA PHE A 65 -9.00 -1.63 -2.11
C PHE A 65 -9.64 -1.77 -3.49
N MET A 66 -9.28 -2.82 -4.24
CA MET A 66 -9.80 -3.07 -5.59
C MET A 66 -11.29 -3.38 -5.56
N GLU A 67 -11.77 -4.13 -4.57
CA GLU A 67 -13.19 -4.38 -4.34
C GLU A 67 -13.96 -3.07 -4.13
N HIS A 68 -13.46 -2.18 -3.28
CA HIS A 68 -14.05 -0.84 -3.08
C HIS A 68 -14.05 0.00 -4.37
N CYS A 69 -13.09 -0.19 -5.26
CA CYS A 69 -13.06 0.46 -6.58
C CYS A 69 -14.01 -0.19 -7.59
N GLY A 70 -14.62 -1.33 -7.27
CA GLY A 70 -15.46 -2.10 -8.18
C GLY A 70 -14.67 -2.70 -9.35
N VAL A 71 -13.41 -3.08 -9.12
CA VAL A 71 -12.53 -3.67 -10.14
C VAL A 71 -12.14 -5.08 -9.72
N PRO A 72 -12.61 -6.12 -10.42
CA PRO A 72 -12.18 -7.49 -10.17
C PRO A 72 -10.66 -7.62 -10.28
N LEU A 73 -10.05 -8.29 -9.31
CA LEU A 73 -8.61 -8.50 -9.22
C LEU A 73 -8.24 -9.97 -9.31
N VAL A 74 -7.32 -10.29 -10.19
CA VAL A 74 -6.59 -11.57 -10.18
C VAL A 74 -5.17 -11.33 -9.70
N LEU A 75 -4.74 -12.08 -8.69
CA LEU A 75 -3.34 -12.20 -8.31
C LEU A 75 -2.74 -13.38 -9.08
N GLN A 76 -1.92 -13.07 -10.06
CA GLN A 76 -1.22 -14.03 -10.89
C GLN A 76 0.12 -14.37 -10.26
N GLU A 77 0.40 -15.64 -10.08
CA GLU A 77 1.74 -16.09 -9.70
C GLU A 77 2.78 -15.56 -10.68
N PHE A 78 3.79 -14.89 -10.14
CA PHE A 78 4.91 -14.35 -10.90
C PHE A 78 6.17 -15.15 -10.61
N ASP A 79 6.49 -16.03 -11.51
CA ASP A 79 7.64 -16.93 -11.45
C ASP A 79 8.74 -16.54 -12.46
N LYS A 80 9.79 -17.34 -12.49
CA LYS A 80 10.92 -17.16 -13.43
C LYS A 80 10.50 -17.34 -14.89
N ASP A 81 9.51 -18.18 -15.16
CA ASP A 81 9.04 -18.45 -16.53
C ASP A 81 8.25 -17.26 -17.06
N LEU A 82 7.33 -16.72 -16.25
CA LEU A 82 6.60 -15.51 -16.61
C LEU A 82 7.52 -14.28 -16.76
N PHE A 83 8.53 -14.15 -15.87
CA PHE A 83 9.56 -13.12 -15.99
C PHE A 83 10.39 -13.23 -17.27
N ALA A 84 10.79 -14.45 -17.66
CA ALA A 84 11.59 -14.71 -18.85
C ALA A 84 10.77 -14.69 -20.15
N MET A 85 9.44 -14.62 -20.07
CA MET A 85 8.55 -14.73 -21.23
C MET A 85 8.74 -13.57 -22.20
N PRO A 86 9.05 -13.85 -23.50
CA PRO A 86 9.17 -12.82 -24.52
C PRO A 86 7.87 -12.02 -24.64
N PHE A 87 7.96 -10.74 -25.00
CA PHE A 87 6.79 -9.87 -24.99
C PHE A 87 5.64 -10.38 -25.88
N ARG A 88 5.94 -10.98 -27.05
CA ARG A 88 4.92 -11.53 -27.94
C ARG A 88 4.17 -12.70 -27.29
N SER A 89 4.91 -13.66 -26.75
CA SER A 89 4.33 -14.79 -26.01
C SER A 89 3.54 -14.32 -24.78
N PHE A 90 4.02 -13.29 -24.09
CA PHE A 90 3.30 -12.67 -22.98
C PHE A 90 1.94 -12.11 -23.42
N VAL A 91 1.87 -11.47 -24.58
CA VAL A 91 0.58 -10.98 -25.10
C VAL A 91 -0.30 -12.13 -25.56
N GLU A 92 0.21 -13.04 -26.39
CA GLU A 92 -0.57 -14.11 -27.00
C GLU A 92 -1.06 -15.14 -25.98
N GLU A 93 -0.15 -15.71 -25.19
CA GLU A 93 -0.44 -16.81 -24.30
C GLU A 93 -1.03 -16.32 -22.95
N PHE A 94 -0.43 -15.26 -22.39
CA PHE A 94 -0.84 -14.78 -21.09
C PHE A 94 -2.01 -13.79 -21.18
N ALA A 95 -1.91 -12.69 -21.91
CA ALA A 95 -2.98 -11.71 -21.93
C ALA A 95 -4.20 -12.17 -22.75
N VAL A 96 -3.98 -12.62 -23.98
CA VAL A 96 -5.08 -12.95 -24.92
C VAL A 96 -5.66 -14.35 -24.63
N LYS A 97 -4.84 -15.40 -24.64
CA LYS A 97 -5.34 -16.77 -24.53
C LYS A 97 -5.85 -17.09 -23.13
N LYS A 98 -5.11 -16.69 -22.08
CA LYS A 98 -5.49 -16.98 -20.68
C LYS A 98 -6.60 -16.06 -20.17
N TYR A 99 -6.52 -14.75 -20.41
CA TYR A 99 -7.45 -13.76 -19.86
C TYR A 99 -8.43 -13.18 -20.88
N GLY A 100 -8.35 -13.59 -22.14
CA GLY A 100 -9.27 -13.13 -23.18
C GLY A 100 -9.13 -11.64 -23.52
N ALA A 101 -7.95 -11.06 -23.32
CA ALA A 101 -7.72 -9.64 -23.52
C ALA A 101 -8.08 -9.19 -24.93
N LYS A 102 -8.95 -8.21 -25.04
CA LYS A 102 -9.35 -7.56 -26.29
C LYS A 102 -9.09 -6.06 -26.24
N LEU A 103 -9.16 -5.49 -25.06
CA LEU A 103 -8.80 -4.12 -24.76
C LEU A 103 -7.81 -4.10 -23.61
N TRP A 104 -6.76 -3.29 -23.75
CA TRP A 104 -5.73 -3.14 -22.72
C TRP A 104 -5.53 -1.67 -22.38
N VAL A 105 -5.75 -1.34 -21.09
CA VAL A 105 -5.49 0.00 -20.56
C VAL A 105 -4.08 0.04 -19.97
N LEU A 106 -3.29 1.04 -20.37
CA LEU A 106 -1.89 1.20 -19.96
C LEU A 106 -1.59 2.65 -19.57
N GLY A 107 -0.62 2.82 -18.67
CA GLY A 107 0.07 4.10 -18.50
C GLY A 107 1.12 4.29 -19.60
N LEU A 108 1.41 5.53 -19.97
CA LEU A 108 2.35 5.86 -21.05
C LEU A 108 3.74 5.21 -20.91
N ASP A 109 4.25 5.09 -19.66
CA ASP A 109 5.60 4.55 -19.41
C ASP A 109 5.59 3.06 -19.03
N GLN A 110 4.44 2.39 -19.15
CA GLN A 110 4.34 1.00 -18.74
C GLN A 110 5.15 0.09 -19.65
N ARG A 111 5.92 -0.82 -19.02
CA ARG A 111 6.73 -1.84 -19.70
C ARG A 111 6.37 -3.22 -19.16
N PHE A 112 6.42 -4.25 -20.04
CA PHE A 112 6.10 -5.64 -19.69
C PHE A 112 6.88 -6.63 -20.57
N GLY A 113 6.79 -7.92 -20.22
CA GLY A 113 7.56 -8.98 -20.90
C GLY A 113 9.06 -8.90 -20.61
N ARG A 114 9.80 -9.88 -21.06
CA ARG A 114 11.23 -10.01 -20.80
C ARG A 114 12.01 -8.75 -21.20
N GLY A 115 12.73 -8.20 -20.23
CA GLY A 115 13.54 -6.99 -20.41
C GLY A 115 12.72 -5.73 -20.67
N GLY A 116 11.42 -5.71 -20.35
CA GLY A 116 10.57 -4.54 -20.56
C GLY A 116 10.37 -4.16 -22.02
N LYS A 117 10.48 -5.11 -22.95
CA LYS A 117 10.36 -4.87 -24.40
C LYS A 117 8.93 -4.59 -24.86
N GLY A 118 7.93 -4.95 -24.07
CA GLY A 118 6.52 -4.63 -24.29
C GLY A 118 6.20 -3.19 -23.90
N SER A 119 5.48 -2.49 -24.75
CA SER A 119 4.98 -1.12 -24.56
C SER A 119 3.66 -0.95 -25.34
N ALA A 120 2.95 0.14 -25.12
CA ALA A 120 1.77 0.47 -25.91
C ALA A 120 2.09 0.56 -27.42
N GLU A 121 3.24 1.16 -27.78
CA GLU A 121 3.70 1.24 -29.16
C GLU A 121 3.92 -0.15 -29.77
N SER A 122 4.64 -1.04 -29.07
CA SER A 122 4.86 -2.41 -29.55
C SER A 122 3.56 -3.21 -29.64
N LEU A 123 2.60 -2.99 -28.74
CA LEU A 123 1.27 -3.61 -28.85
C LEU A 123 0.55 -3.16 -30.13
N LYS A 124 0.49 -1.86 -30.39
CA LYS A 124 -0.15 -1.31 -31.60
C LYS A 124 0.50 -1.83 -32.88
N ALA A 125 1.83 -1.95 -32.88
CA ALA A 125 2.58 -2.41 -34.06
C ALA A 125 2.38 -3.91 -34.35
N PHE A 126 2.36 -4.76 -33.31
CA PHE A 126 2.36 -6.22 -33.49
C PHE A 126 1.01 -6.89 -33.28
N PHE A 127 0.05 -6.21 -32.62
CA PHE A 127 -1.27 -6.74 -32.29
C PHE A 127 -2.39 -5.77 -32.71
N PRO A 128 -2.60 -5.52 -34.01
CA PRO A 128 -3.55 -4.52 -34.50
C PRO A 128 -5.02 -4.83 -34.12
N ASN A 129 -5.31 -6.07 -33.78
CA ASN A 129 -6.64 -6.50 -33.33
C ASN A 129 -6.89 -6.29 -31.82
N LEU A 130 -5.89 -5.83 -31.08
CA LEU A 130 -5.98 -5.50 -29.65
C LEU A 130 -6.19 -3.99 -29.50
N SER A 131 -7.30 -3.61 -28.88
CA SER A 131 -7.56 -2.19 -28.58
C SER A 131 -6.64 -1.71 -27.46
N ILE A 132 -5.92 -0.61 -27.69
CA ILE A 132 -4.98 -0.04 -26.73
C ILE A 132 -5.47 1.33 -26.30
N TYR A 133 -5.67 1.49 -25.00
CA TYR A 133 -6.03 2.78 -24.41
C TYR A 133 -4.96 3.24 -23.42
N GLU A 134 -4.31 4.35 -23.76
CA GLU A 134 -3.24 4.92 -22.95
C GLU A 134 -3.77 6.07 -22.11
N ILE A 135 -3.37 6.15 -20.85
CA ILE A 135 -3.69 7.28 -19.99
C ILE A 135 -2.44 8.09 -19.66
N ASN A 136 -2.67 9.39 -19.50
CA ASN A 136 -1.64 10.30 -19.03
C ASN A 136 -1.31 10.04 -17.55
N PRO A 137 -0.07 10.24 -17.11
CA PRO A 137 0.31 10.11 -15.73
C PRO A 137 -0.40 11.15 -14.86
N VAL A 138 -0.77 10.74 -13.64
CA VAL A 138 -1.25 11.66 -12.62
C VAL A 138 -0.05 12.37 -11.99
N LEU A 139 -0.13 13.70 -11.86
CA LEU A 139 0.93 14.52 -11.29
C LEU A 139 0.59 14.99 -9.88
N PHE A 140 1.61 15.09 -9.04
CA PHE A 140 1.58 15.75 -7.74
C PHE A 140 2.83 16.61 -7.59
N GLY A 141 2.64 17.92 -7.38
CA GLY A 141 3.75 18.88 -7.34
C GLY A 141 4.53 18.98 -8.65
N GLY A 142 3.88 18.76 -9.81
CA GLY A 142 4.51 18.80 -11.14
C GLY A 142 5.24 17.51 -11.55
N GLU A 143 5.30 16.50 -10.69
CA GLU A 143 5.98 15.23 -10.95
C GLU A 143 5.03 14.05 -10.90
N VAL A 144 5.35 12.97 -11.62
CA VAL A 144 4.53 11.76 -11.72
C VAL A 144 4.35 11.08 -10.36
N VAL A 145 3.11 10.77 -10.00
CA VAL A 145 2.78 9.95 -8.83
C VAL A 145 3.25 8.52 -9.04
N SER A 146 4.09 8.01 -8.14
CA SER A 146 4.62 6.65 -8.23
C SER A 146 4.83 6.01 -6.85
N SER A 147 4.81 4.67 -6.79
CA SER A 147 5.10 3.93 -5.55
C SER A 147 6.49 4.27 -4.99
N SER A 148 7.48 4.59 -5.83
CA SER A 148 8.83 4.95 -5.38
C SER A 148 8.83 6.29 -4.66
N ARG A 149 8.18 7.31 -5.19
CA ARG A 149 8.05 8.62 -4.52
C ARG A 149 7.27 8.53 -3.22
N ILE A 150 6.23 7.71 -3.17
CA ILE A 150 5.45 7.50 -1.94
C ILE A 150 6.32 6.84 -0.86
N ARG A 151 7.14 5.82 -1.23
CA ARG A 151 8.09 5.21 -0.27
C ARG A 151 9.10 6.23 0.27
N GLU A 152 9.64 7.06 -0.59
CA GLU A 152 10.58 8.11 -0.21
C GLU A 152 9.93 9.13 0.74
N ALA A 153 8.72 9.59 0.43
CA ALA A 153 7.96 10.49 1.28
C ALA A 153 7.68 9.89 2.68
N LEU A 154 7.28 8.62 2.74
CA LEU A 154 7.07 7.92 4.02
C LEU A 154 8.39 7.77 4.81
N LYS A 155 9.48 7.37 4.16
CA LYS A 155 10.80 7.18 4.79
C LYS A 155 11.43 8.49 5.27
N SER A 156 11.18 9.59 4.57
CA SER A 156 11.62 10.93 4.99
C SER A 156 10.73 11.55 6.07
N GLY A 157 9.54 10.99 6.30
CA GLY A 157 8.55 11.51 7.26
C GLY A 157 7.61 12.57 6.68
N ASN A 158 7.61 12.77 5.36
CA ASN A 158 6.67 13.64 4.66
C ASN A 158 5.35 12.91 4.41
N LEU A 159 4.60 12.69 5.49
CA LEU A 159 3.34 11.95 5.47
C LEU A 159 2.28 12.64 4.61
N ASP A 160 2.22 13.97 4.64
CA ASP A 160 1.22 14.75 3.90
C ASP A 160 1.37 14.52 2.40
N SER A 161 2.58 14.57 1.87
CA SER A 161 2.85 14.26 0.45
C SER A 161 2.54 12.80 0.11
N ALA A 162 2.86 11.87 1.01
CA ALA A 162 2.55 10.45 0.80
C ALA A 162 1.03 10.23 0.73
N ASN A 163 0.27 10.77 1.68
CA ASN A 163 -1.18 10.69 1.72
C ASN A 163 -1.85 11.36 0.51
N ALA A 164 -1.34 12.52 0.10
CA ALA A 164 -1.82 13.22 -1.09
C ALA A 164 -1.62 12.38 -2.37
N MET A 165 -0.45 11.76 -2.55
CA MET A 165 -0.18 10.88 -3.70
C MET A 165 -0.98 9.57 -3.64
N LEU A 166 -1.24 9.03 -2.46
CA LEU A 166 -2.10 7.86 -2.26
C LEU A 166 -3.58 8.19 -2.50
N GLY A 167 -4.00 9.45 -2.28
CA GLY A 167 -5.40 9.88 -2.26
C GLY A 167 -6.18 9.30 -1.07
N ARG A 168 -5.46 8.91 0.00
CA ARG A 168 -5.96 8.43 1.29
C ARG A 168 -4.86 8.43 2.34
N SER A 169 -5.22 8.28 3.60
CA SER A 169 -4.25 8.06 4.67
C SER A 169 -3.51 6.74 4.48
N TYR A 170 -2.20 6.75 4.74
CA TYR A 170 -1.40 5.53 4.74
C TYR A 170 -1.82 4.65 5.91
N SER A 171 -2.07 3.37 5.65
CA SER A 171 -2.58 2.42 6.63
C SER A 171 -1.60 1.28 6.92
N LEU A 172 -1.65 0.80 8.16
CA LEU A 172 -0.89 -0.32 8.68
C LEU A 172 -1.86 -1.23 9.44
N CYS A 173 -2.03 -2.46 8.98
CA CYS A 173 -2.87 -3.45 9.63
C CYS A 173 -2.02 -4.58 10.22
N GLY A 174 -2.41 -5.07 11.38
CA GLY A 174 -1.74 -6.17 12.06
C GLY A 174 -2.57 -6.81 13.14
N ILE A 175 -2.08 -7.89 13.72
CA ILE A 175 -2.68 -8.52 14.88
C ILE A 175 -2.11 -7.89 16.14
N VAL A 176 -2.98 -7.62 17.12
CA VAL A 176 -2.54 -7.07 18.41
C VAL A 176 -1.88 -8.16 19.24
N GLU A 177 -0.63 -7.95 19.60
CA GLU A 177 0.17 -8.86 20.44
C GLU A 177 0.46 -8.26 21.81
N HIS A 178 0.85 -9.13 22.75
CA HIS A 178 1.33 -8.69 24.05
C HIS A 178 2.65 -7.92 23.91
N GLY A 179 2.69 -6.72 24.49
CA GLY A 179 3.90 -5.91 24.65
C GLY A 179 4.37 -5.92 26.11
N LEU A 180 5.32 -5.05 26.43
CA LEU A 180 5.87 -4.92 27.80
C LEU A 180 4.88 -4.30 28.82
N GLY A 181 3.73 -3.80 28.37
CA GLY A 181 2.71 -3.22 29.23
C GLY A 181 3.08 -1.85 29.85
N GLN A 182 4.16 -1.23 29.41
CA GLN A 182 4.63 0.05 29.94
C GLN A 182 3.59 1.16 29.81
N GLY A 183 2.90 1.24 28.66
CA GLY A 183 1.83 2.21 28.45
C GLY A 183 0.71 2.08 29.48
N ARG A 184 0.29 0.86 29.84
CA ARG A 184 -0.73 0.61 30.87
C ARG A 184 -0.27 1.11 32.25
N GLN A 185 1.00 0.86 32.62
CA GLN A 185 1.56 1.33 33.91
C GLN A 185 1.62 2.87 33.98
N LEU A 186 1.79 3.52 32.83
CA LEU A 186 1.81 4.98 32.74
C LEU A 186 0.42 5.62 32.68
N GLY A 187 -0.66 4.82 32.54
CA GLY A 187 -2.04 5.27 32.39
C GLY A 187 -2.46 5.52 30.92
N PHE A 188 -1.64 5.11 29.96
CA PHE A 188 -1.89 5.23 28.52
C PHE A 188 -1.74 3.86 27.83
N PRO A 189 -2.72 2.95 27.99
CA PRO A 189 -2.61 1.61 27.42
C PRO A 189 -2.42 1.67 25.88
N THR A 190 -1.52 0.85 25.36
CA THR A 190 -1.19 0.77 23.93
C THR A 190 -1.42 -0.63 23.39
N ALA A 191 -1.96 -0.73 22.19
CA ALA A 191 -2.00 -1.95 21.39
C ALA A 191 -0.71 -2.06 20.58
N ASN A 192 -0.03 -3.20 20.69
CA ASN A 192 1.19 -3.51 19.94
C ASN A 192 0.82 -4.30 18.69
N LEU A 193 1.14 -3.80 17.49
CA LEU A 193 0.79 -4.47 16.25
C LEU A 193 1.94 -5.31 15.71
N ALA A 194 1.65 -6.58 15.44
CA ALA A 194 2.46 -7.43 14.58
C ALA A 194 1.97 -7.32 13.14
N PHE A 195 2.85 -6.98 12.24
CA PHE A 195 2.57 -6.82 10.81
C PHE A 195 3.59 -7.58 9.97
N ALA A 196 3.27 -7.76 8.68
CA ALA A 196 4.17 -8.46 7.76
C ALA A 196 5.54 -7.77 7.70
N PRO A 197 6.66 -8.53 7.76
CA PRO A 197 8.02 -7.97 7.87
C PRO A 197 8.44 -7.10 6.66
N TYR A 198 7.77 -7.26 5.53
CA TYR A 198 8.00 -6.49 4.31
C TYR A 198 7.01 -5.34 4.10
N LYS A 199 6.08 -5.10 5.04
CA LYS A 199 5.24 -3.89 5.02
C LYS A 199 6.10 -2.67 5.35
N LEU A 200 6.04 -1.64 4.51
CA LEU A 200 6.79 -0.41 4.73
C LEU A 200 6.32 0.30 6.00
N LEU A 201 7.23 0.57 6.91
CA LEU A 201 6.99 1.48 8.01
C LEU A 201 7.46 2.89 7.64
N PRO A 202 6.67 3.94 7.92
CA PRO A 202 7.13 5.31 7.82
C PRO A 202 8.29 5.61 8.76
N LYS A 203 8.91 6.78 8.58
CA LYS A 203 9.95 7.28 9.49
C LYS A 203 9.50 7.15 10.94
N ASN A 204 10.41 6.73 11.82
CA ASN A 204 10.15 6.69 13.25
C ASN A 204 9.61 8.02 13.77
N GLY A 205 8.69 7.95 14.72
CA GLY A 205 8.06 9.12 15.32
C GLY A 205 6.68 8.84 15.89
N VAL A 206 6.04 9.90 16.34
CA VAL A 206 4.68 9.88 16.86
C VAL A 206 3.74 10.52 15.85
N TYR A 207 2.61 9.87 15.64
CA TYR A 207 1.60 10.22 14.66
C TYR A 207 0.23 10.36 15.32
N SER A 208 -0.60 11.24 14.82
CA SER A 208 -2.04 11.20 15.05
C SER A 208 -2.71 10.45 13.90
N GLY A 209 -3.80 9.77 14.21
CA GLY A 209 -4.54 9.03 13.22
C GLY A 209 -5.78 8.38 13.79
N THR A 210 -6.25 7.34 13.11
CA THR A 210 -7.38 6.53 13.56
C THR A 210 -6.99 5.07 13.65
N ALA A 211 -7.62 4.35 14.55
CA ALA A 211 -7.51 2.91 14.71
C ALA A 211 -8.88 2.27 14.52
N SER A 212 -8.96 1.23 13.70
CA SER A 212 -10.22 0.56 13.35
C SER A 212 -10.12 -0.94 13.61
N PHE A 213 -11.14 -1.51 14.26
CA PHE A 213 -11.32 -2.94 14.48
C PHE A 213 -12.81 -3.27 14.53
N GLU A 214 -13.22 -4.41 13.99
CA GLU A 214 -14.61 -4.91 14.05
C GLU A 214 -15.66 -3.83 13.67
N GLY A 215 -15.35 -2.97 12.67
CA GLY A 215 -16.24 -1.89 12.22
C GLY A 215 -16.26 -0.64 13.11
N GLN A 216 -15.57 -0.65 14.26
CA GLN A 216 -15.43 0.53 15.13
C GLN A 216 -14.21 1.34 14.74
N LYS A 217 -14.30 2.67 14.87
CA LYS A 217 -13.20 3.60 14.56
C LYS A 217 -12.96 4.57 15.71
N HIS A 218 -11.72 4.64 16.18
CA HIS A 218 -11.28 5.49 17.28
C HIS A 218 -10.16 6.42 16.81
N LYS A 219 -10.10 7.66 17.32
CA LYS A 219 -8.89 8.48 17.21
C LYS A 219 -7.76 7.79 17.98
N ALA A 220 -6.53 7.91 17.48
CA ALA A 220 -5.38 7.26 18.08
C ALA A 220 -4.13 8.12 18.03
N VAL A 221 -3.26 7.95 19.03
CA VAL A 221 -1.84 8.33 18.98
C VAL A 221 -1.04 7.08 18.66
N ILE A 222 -0.23 7.13 17.63
CA ILE A 222 0.51 6.00 17.09
C ILE A 222 2.01 6.29 17.20
N ASN A 223 2.73 5.41 17.86
CA ASN A 223 4.20 5.46 17.93
C ASN A 223 4.80 4.41 17.00
N ILE A 224 5.66 4.85 16.08
CA ILE A 224 6.49 3.98 15.26
C ILE A 224 7.93 4.21 15.69
N GLY A 225 8.56 3.19 16.28
CA GLY A 225 9.87 3.37 16.90
C GLY A 225 10.59 2.08 17.27
N CYS A 226 11.82 2.24 17.73
CA CYS A 226 12.68 1.12 18.10
C CYS A 226 12.14 0.39 19.35
N ARG A 227 12.10 -0.94 19.28
CA ARG A 227 11.79 -1.83 20.40
C ARG A 227 13.04 -2.62 20.79
N PRO A 228 13.85 -2.15 21.73
CA PRO A 228 15.10 -2.85 22.07
C PRO A 228 14.90 -4.28 22.64
N SER A 229 13.69 -4.64 23.03
CA SER A 229 13.41 -5.84 23.83
C SER A 229 12.63 -6.96 23.12
N LEU A 230 12.27 -6.83 21.84
CA LEU A 230 11.49 -7.83 21.11
C LEU A 230 12.23 -8.39 19.87
N GLY A 231 13.31 -9.18 20.13
CA GLY A 231 13.95 -10.04 19.12
C GLY A 231 14.38 -9.32 17.83
N ASN A 232 14.27 -10.01 16.69
CA ASN A 232 14.76 -9.56 15.37
C ASN A 232 13.98 -8.41 14.70
N ARG A 233 13.05 -7.74 15.38
CA ARG A 233 12.30 -6.58 14.83
C ARG A 233 12.72 -5.32 15.57
N PRO A 234 13.65 -4.53 15.01
CA PRO A 234 14.14 -3.32 15.66
C PRO A 234 13.11 -2.20 15.75
N VAL A 235 12.07 -2.21 14.88
CA VAL A 235 11.03 -1.18 14.84
C VAL A 235 9.66 -1.82 15.05
N GLY A 236 8.84 -1.19 15.90
CA GLY A 236 7.49 -1.62 16.22
C GLY A 236 6.47 -0.50 16.05
N LEU A 237 5.20 -0.87 16.10
CA LEU A 237 4.08 0.05 16.08
C LEU A 237 3.25 -0.16 17.33
N GLU A 238 3.00 0.93 18.08
CA GLU A 238 2.13 0.97 19.24
C GLU A 238 1.04 2.00 19.03
N ALA A 239 -0.21 1.64 19.23
CA ALA A 239 -1.35 2.53 19.09
C ALA A 239 -2.08 2.70 20.43
N HIS A 240 -2.22 3.94 20.90
CA HIS A 240 -3.09 4.31 22.01
C HIS A 240 -4.42 4.82 21.43
N LEU A 241 -5.49 4.05 21.64
CA LEU A 241 -6.84 4.40 21.17
C LEU A 241 -7.48 5.34 22.17
N LEU A 242 -7.94 6.49 21.71
CA LEU A 242 -8.57 7.48 22.56
C LEU A 242 -10.01 7.07 22.90
N ASN A 243 -10.41 7.23 24.16
CA ASN A 243 -11.74 6.88 24.68
C ASN A 243 -12.11 5.42 24.41
N PHE A 244 -11.14 4.53 24.52
CA PHE A 244 -11.32 3.10 24.40
C PHE A 244 -10.83 2.39 25.65
N ASP A 245 -11.71 1.54 26.21
CA ASP A 245 -11.39 0.66 27.32
C ASP A 245 -11.90 -0.74 26.97
N GLY A 246 -11.00 -1.59 26.52
CA GLY A 246 -11.33 -2.94 26.09
C GLY A 246 -10.11 -3.78 25.77
N ASP A 247 -10.33 -5.05 25.47
CA ASP A 247 -9.29 -5.99 25.09
C ASP A 247 -9.22 -6.14 23.57
N LEU A 248 -8.03 -5.91 23.01
CA LEU A 248 -7.73 -6.01 21.60
C LEU A 248 -6.77 -7.17 21.27
N TYR A 249 -6.29 -7.94 22.25
CA TYR A 249 -5.35 -9.02 22.01
C TYR A 249 -5.91 -10.07 21.05
N GLY A 250 -5.08 -10.46 20.07
CA GLY A 250 -5.45 -11.40 19.02
C GLY A 250 -6.38 -10.84 17.93
N LYS A 251 -6.87 -9.61 18.09
CA LYS A 251 -7.73 -8.97 17.08
C LYS A 251 -6.92 -8.29 16.00
N LYS A 252 -7.47 -8.23 14.76
CA LYS A 252 -6.93 -7.42 13.67
C LYS A 252 -7.24 -5.95 13.97
N LEU A 253 -6.21 -5.13 14.03
CA LEU A 253 -6.29 -3.68 14.19
C LEU A 253 -5.64 -3.01 12.98
N CYS A 254 -6.34 -2.07 12.36
CA CYS A 254 -5.81 -1.24 11.29
C CYS A 254 -5.67 0.21 11.78
N VAL A 255 -4.50 0.80 11.60
CA VAL A 255 -4.27 2.22 11.89
C VAL A 255 -4.07 3.00 10.60
N GLU A 256 -4.68 4.19 10.53
CA GLU A 256 -4.50 5.15 9.46
C GLU A 256 -3.72 6.35 10.00
N LEU A 257 -2.61 6.69 9.35
CA LEU A 257 -1.74 7.81 9.76
C LEU A 257 -2.22 9.09 9.08
N ILE A 258 -2.65 10.07 9.88
CA ILE A 258 -3.20 11.35 9.39
C ILE A 258 -2.13 12.44 9.42
N THR A 259 -1.48 12.65 10.58
CA THR A 259 -0.47 13.71 10.76
C THR A 259 0.72 13.20 11.54
N ARG A 260 1.91 13.58 11.13
CA ARG A 260 3.14 13.32 11.89
C ARG A 260 3.30 14.42 12.94
N LEU A 261 3.24 14.06 14.23
CA LEU A 261 3.28 15.00 15.34
C LEU A 261 4.69 15.42 15.71
N ARG A 262 5.65 14.48 15.74
CA ARG A 262 7.04 14.70 16.15
C ARG A 262 7.96 13.52 15.91
N ASP A 263 9.26 13.72 16.03
CA ASP A 263 10.28 12.67 16.16
C ASP A 263 10.21 11.96 17.52
N GLU A 264 10.88 10.81 17.65
CA GLU A 264 11.10 10.18 18.95
C GLU A 264 11.98 11.08 19.83
N ILE A 265 11.66 11.15 21.12
CA ILE A 265 12.37 11.95 22.11
C ILE A 265 12.76 11.06 23.28
N LYS A 266 13.99 11.21 23.79
CA LYS A 266 14.39 10.64 25.07
C LYS A 266 13.97 11.57 26.19
N PHE A 267 13.37 11.02 27.24
CA PHE A 267 12.87 11.77 28.38
C PHE A 267 13.76 11.55 29.59
N GLU A 268 14.01 12.60 30.35
CA GLU A 268 14.84 12.59 31.58
C GLU A 268 14.05 11.99 32.77
N SER A 269 12.72 11.99 32.70
CA SER A 269 11.86 11.46 33.76
C SER A 269 10.55 10.88 33.21
N VAL A 270 9.93 10.02 33.99
CA VAL A 270 8.60 9.44 33.69
C VAL A 270 7.53 10.54 33.62
N ASP A 271 7.63 11.56 34.45
CA ASP A 271 6.65 12.65 34.44
C ASP A 271 6.76 13.51 33.18
N ALA A 272 7.98 13.78 32.68
CA ALA A 272 8.19 14.45 31.40
C ALA A 272 7.60 13.63 30.23
N LEU A 273 7.76 12.30 30.26
CA LEU A 273 7.14 11.41 29.27
C LEU A 273 5.61 11.49 29.34
N LYS A 274 5.01 11.40 30.53
CA LYS A 274 3.54 11.49 30.70
C LYS A 274 2.99 12.82 30.21
N GLU A 275 3.67 13.92 30.50
CA GLU A 275 3.25 15.24 30.04
C GLU A 275 3.30 15.35 28.52
N GLN A 276 4.34 14.81 27.89
CA GLN A 276 4.43 14.80 26.42
C GLN A 276 3.33 13.93 25.79
N ILE A 277 3.02 12.76 26.35
CA ILE A 277 1.90 11.90 25.88
C ILE A 277 0.57 12.66 25.95
N ARG A 278 0.30 13.41 27.03
CA ARG A 278 -0.93 14.23 27.15
C ARG A 278 -0.98 15.30 26.05
N ARG A 279 0.15 15.96 25.73
CA ARG A 279 0.22 16.92 24.63
C ARG A 279 -0.05 16.28 23.27
N ASP A 280 0.51 15.09 23.04
CA ASP A 280 0.27 14.32 21.79
C ASP A 280 -1.20 13.91 21.66
N ILE A 281 -1.82 13.45 22.75
CA ILE A 281 -3.25 13.14 22.83
C ILE A 281 -4.10 14.39 22.53
N SER A 282 -3.77 15.52 23.14
CA SER A 282 -4.49 16.78 22.91
C SER A 282 -4.47 17.17 21.43
N LYS A 283 -3.30 17.06 20.76
CA LYS A 283 -3.16 17.31 19.31
C LYS A 283 -3.93 16.31 18.46
N ALA A 284 -4.01 15.05 18.87
CA ALA A 284 -4.74 14.01 18.14
C ALA A 284 -6.26 14.09 18.34
N SER A 285 -6.73 14.78 19.39
CA SER A 285 -8.14 14.94 19.71
C SER A 285 -8.81 16.05 18.91
N GLY A 286 -8.06 17.09 18.52
CA GLY A 286 -8.55 18.18 17.65
C GLY A 286 -8.60 17.75 16.22
#